data_d0a7e86f20c957eccdacd82c984d4669
#
_entry.id   d0a7e86f20c957eccdacd82c984d4669
#
_cell.length_a   1.000
_cell.length_b   1.000
_cell.length_c   1.000
_cell.angle_alpha   90.00
_cell.angle_beta   90.00
_cell.angle_gamma   90.00
#
_symmetry.space_group_name_H-M   'P 1'
#
loop_
_entity.id
_entity.type
_entity.pdbx_description
1 polymer ?
#
loop_
_entity_poly.entity_id
_entity_poly.type
_entity_poly.pdbx_seq_one_letter_code
_entity_poly.pdbx_strand_id
1 'polypeptide(L)'
;MIRLALNGFEEIRALSFDLSNRRLKVVHDGEVEPVTSKLKTLGLGASLQETVAANPETIKAAEFSAASAKQESGTLRWLLGINALLFVVEMTAGLIARSTGLIGESLDNFADAAVYGLALYAVGHSVKMQVRAAHLAGVLQLILAVGVLVEVVRRFVFGSEPESLVMMAIAFVALIANTSCLLLISKHREGGCLLYTSDAA
;
A
#
# COMPACT_ATOMS: atom_id res chain seq x y z
N MET A 1 13.56 -8.86 1.63
CA MET A 1 14.59 -9.91 1.61
C MET A 1 14.86 -10.47 3.01
N ILE A 2 15.34 -9.70 4.00
CA ILE A 2 15.60 -10.20 5.37
C ILE A 2 14.37 -10.82 6.03
N ARG A 3 13.21 -10.13 6.01
CA ARG A 3 11.97 -10.64 6.58
C ARG A 3 11.55 -11.97 5.96
N LEU A 4 11.67 -12.13 4.64
CA LEU A 4 11.37 -13.38 3.93
C LEU A 4 12.35 -14.50 4.28
N ALA A 5 13.63 -14.17 4.43
CA ALA A 5 14.65 -15.15 4.78
C ALA A 5 14.53 -15.66 6.24
N LEU A 6 13.96 -14.84 7.12
CA LEU A 6 13.75 -15.17 8.53
C LEU A 6 12.35 -15.68 8.85
N ASN A 7 11.42 -15.65 7.88
CA ASN A 7 10.01 -16.02 8.07
C ASN A 7 9.79 -17.52 8.35
N GLY A 8 10.82 -18.37 8.19
CA GLY A 8 10.77 -19.80 8.49
C GLY A 8 11.32 -20.21 9.86
N PHE A 9 11.72 -19.23 10.68
CA PHE A 9 12.22 -19.49 12.02
C PHE A 9 11.12 -19.31 13.05
N GLU A 10 10.60 -20.40 13.59
CA GLU A 10 9.53 -20.39 14.61
C GLU A 10 9.95 -19.72 15.91
N GLU A 11 11.26 -19.68 16.18
CA GLU A 11 11.85 -19.06 17.36
C GLU A 11 11.86 -17.52 17.30
N ILE A 12 11.61 -16.92 16.13
CA ILE A 12 11.59 -15.46 15.98
C ILE A 12 10.19 -14.94 16.29
N ARG A 13 10.08 -14.22 17.41
CA ARG A 13 8.84 -13.56 17.82
C ARG A 13 8.59 -12.27 17.09
N ALA A 14 9.61 -11.46 16.88
CA ALA A 14 9.44 -10.19 16.18
C ALA A 14 10.72 -9.67 15.54
N LEU A 15 10.53 -8.88 14.47
CA LEU A 15 11.58 -8.19 13.74
C LEU A 15 11.26 -6.70 13.72
N SER A 16 12.17 -5.87 14.23
CA SER A 16 12.09 -4.42 14.16
C SER A 16 13.27 -3.87 13.35
N PHE A 17 12.96 -3.06 12.34
CA PHE A 17 13.95 -2.48 11.43
C PHE A 17 14.14 -1.00 11.74
N ASP A 18 15.31 -0.61 12.16
CA ASP A 18 15.76 0.78 12.21
C ASP A 18 16.59 1.06 10.96
N LEU A 19 15.93 1.63 9.97
CA LEU A 19 16.52 1.88 8.65
C LEU A 19 17.49 3.05 8.69
N SER A 20 17.27 4.02 9.57
CA SER A 20 18.12 5.20 9.72
C SER A 20 19.51 4.82 10.23
N ASN A 21 19.55 3.93 11.22
CA ASN A 21 20.79 3.46 11.83
C ASN A 21 21.28 2.12 11.24
N ARG A 22 20.58 1.60 10.21
CA ARG A 22 20.85 0.30 9.58
C ARG A 22 20.91 -0.85 10.59
N ARG A 23 20.03 -0.82 11.61
CA ARG A 23 19.97 -1.82 12.67
C ARG A 23 18.75 -2.71 12.49
N LEU A 24 18.94 -4.00 12.77
CA LEU A 24 17.87 -4.98 12.88
C LEU A 24 17.83 -5.48 14.31
N LYS A 25 16.72 -5.32 14.99
CA LYS A 25 16.44 -5.99 16.27
C LYS A 25 15.62 -7.24 15.98
N VAL A 26 16.12 -8.36 16.45
CA VAL A 26 15.44 -9.66 16.37
C VAL A 26 15.09 -10.07 17.79
N VAL A 27 13.80 -10.23 18.08
CA VAL A 27 13.32 -10.83 19.33
C VAL A 27 13.11 -12.33 19.06
N HIS A 28 13.82 -13.18 19.78
CA HIS A 28 13.79 -14.63 19.61
C HIS A 28 13.84 -15.36 20.93
N ASP A 29 13.34 -16.59 20.97
CA ASP A 29 13.32 -17.45 22.17
C ASP A 29 14.43 -18.51 22.17
N GLY A 30 15.17 -18.66 21.08
CA GLY A 30 16.17 -19.70 20.88
C GLY A 30 17.60 -19.18 20.74
N GLU A 31 18.45 -20.01 20.17
CA GLU A 31 19.85 -19.67 19.88
C GLU A 31 19.98 -18.60 18.80
N VAL A 32 20.95 -17.70 18.95
CA VAL A 32 21.23 -16.60 17.99
C VAL A 32 21.91 -17.10 16.72
N GLU A 33 22.67 -18.20 16.85
CA GLU A 33 23.55 -18.70 15.78
C GLU A 33 22.81 -19.03 14.47
N PRO A 34 21.64 -19.70 14.45
CA PRO A 34 20.90 -19.95 13.21
C PRO A 34 20.47 -18.66 12.50
N VAL A 35 20.05 -17.66 13.26
CA VAL A 35 19.62 -16.35 12.74
C VAL A 35 20.80 -15.59 12.13
N THR A 36 21.92 -15.54 12.85
CA THR A 36 23.13 -14.84 12.39
C THR A 36 23.75 -15.51 11.17
N SER A 37 23.79 -16.84 11.14
CA SER A 37 24.24 -17.62 10.00
C SER A 37 23.39 -17.33 8.76
N LYS A 38 22.07 -17.33 8.92
CA LYS A 38 21.15 -17.01 7.83
C LYS A 38 21.32 -15.58 7.31
N LEU A 39 21.51 -14.62 8.21
CA LEU A 39 21.76 -13.22 7.83
C LEU A 39 23.09 -13.04 7.10
N LYS A 40 24.13 -13.76 7.49
CA LYS A 40 25.44 -13.76 6.80
C LYS A 40 25.32 -14.31 5.37
N THR A 41 24.55 -15.38 5.17
CA THR A 41 24.36 -15.97 3.82
C THR A 41 23.64 -15.03 2.85
N LEU A 42 22.94 -14.00 3.34
CA LEU A 42 22.31 -12.98 2.48
C LEU A 42 23.31 -11.99 1.86
N GLY A 43 24.58 -12.00 2.29
CA GLY A 43 25.61 -11.13 1.72
C GLY A 43 25.40 -9.63 1.97
N LEU A 44 24.59 -9.26 2.97
CA LEU A 44 24.23 -7.86 3.28
C LEU A 44 25.19 -7.17 4.26
N GLY A 45 26.30 -7.84 4.62
CA GLY A 45 27.26 -7.32 5.60
C GLY A 45 26.71 -7.28 7.03
N ALA A 46 25.74 -8.15 7.35
CA ALA A 46 25.17 -8.22 8.69
C ALA A 46 26.18 -8.78 9.69
N SER A 47 26.36 -8.08 10.81
CA SER A 47 27.18 -8.52 11.95
C SER A 47 26.35 -8.42 13.23
N LEU A 48 26.47 -9.44 14.09
CA LEU A 48 25.88 -9.41 15.42
C LEU A 48 26.57 -8.31 16.23
N GLN A 49 25.80 -7.37 16.76
CA GLN A 49 26.33 -6.29 17.58
C GLN A 49 26.24 -6.65 19.06
N GLU A 50 25.06 -7.08 19.50
CA GLU A 50 24.77 -7.31 20.89
C GLU A 50 23.63 -8.32 21.03
N THR A 51 23.65 -9.12 22.08
CA THR A 51 22.54 -9.97 22.50
C THR A 51 22.24 -9.66 23.96
N VAL A 52 21.05 -9.17 24.22
CA VAL A 52 20.58 -8.80 25.57
C VAL A 52 19.28 -9.51 25.87
N ALA A 53 19.04 -9.79 27.14
CA ALA A 53 17.76 -10.30 27.57
C ALA A 53 16.68 -9.25 27.27
N ALA A 54 15.65 -9.67 26.52
CA ALA A 54 14.55 -8.78 26.17
C ALA A 54 13.69 -8.51 27.43
N ASN A 55 13.47 -7.25 27.74
CA ASN A 55 12.52 -6.90 28.77
C ASN A 55 11.07 -7.03 28.26
N PRO A 56 10.07 -7.18 29.15
CA PRO A 56 8.67 -7.34 28.75
C PRO A 56 8.12 -6.21 27.86
N GLU A 57 8.62 -4.99 28.03
CA GLU A 57 8.22 -3.83 27.21
C GLU A 57 8.75 -3.93 25.78
N THR A 58 9.98 -4.41 25.61
CA THR A 58 10.57 -4.62 24.27
C THR A 58 9.84 -5.72 23.52
N ILE A 59 9.45 -6.79 24.19
CA ILE A 59 8.67 -7.88 23.60
C ILE A 59 7.31 -7.35 23.15
N LYS A 60 6.58 -6.65 24.03
CA LYS A 60 5.26 -6.06 23.71
C LYS A 60 5.35 -5.06 22.54
N ALA A 61 6.36 -4.19 22.52
CA ALA A 61 6.55 -3.23 21.44
C ALA A 61 6.83 -3.93 20.11
N ALA A 62 7.59 -5.01 20.11
CA ALA A 62 7.90 -5.79 18.93
C ALA A 62 6.68 -6.57 18.41
N GLU A 63 5.90 -7.19 19.29
CA GLU A 63 4.64 -7.86 18.97
C GLU A 63 3.61 -6.86 18.41
N PHE A 64 3.48 -5.69 19.03
CA PHE A 64 2.61 -4.62 18.54
C PHE A 64 3.01 -4.16 17.13
N SER A 65 4.31 -3.97 16.87
CA SER A 65 4.82 -3.59 15.56
C SER A 65 4.55 -4.66 14.49
N ALA A 66 4.69 -5.93 14.83
CA ALA A 66 4.40 -7.04 13.94
C ALA A 66 2.89 -7.17 13.64
N ALA A 67 2.04 -6.99 14.65
CA ALA A 67 0.58 -6.99 14.50
C ALA A 67 0.13 -5.81 13.62
N SER A 68 0.67 -4.61 13.85
CA SER A 68 0.38 -3.41 13.06
C SER A 68 0.75 -3.61 11.59
N ALA A 69 1.92 -4.15 11.28
CA ALA A 69 2.34 -4.42 9.91
C ALA A 69 1.42 -5.45 9.20
N LYS A 70 0.95 -6.46 9.91
CA LYS A 70 -0.03 -7.43 9.38
C LYS A 70 -1.37 -6.78 9.10
N GLN A 71 -1.83 -5.91 9.99
CA GLN A 71 -3.08 -5.18 9.85
C GLN A 71 -3.02 -4.18 8.70
N GLU A 72 -1.90 -3.45 8.55
CA GLU A 72 -1.63 -2.54 7.44
C GLU A 72 -1.71 -3.26 6.09
N SER A 73 -1.04 -4.41 5.96
CA SER A 73 -1.11 -5.20 4.73
C SER A 73 -2.51 -5.74 4.43
N GLY A 74 -3.29 -6.05 5.46
CA GLY A 74 -4.70 -6.42 5.33
C GLY A 74 -5.54 -5.28 4.77
N THR A 75 -5.39 -4.08 5.35
CA THR A 75 -6.10 -2.87 4.89
C THR A 75 -5.75 -2.53 3.45
N LEU A 76 -4.45 -2.55 3.08
CA LEU A 76 -4.02 -2.31 1.69
C LEU A 76 -4.62 -3.30 0.70
N ARG A 77 -4.78 -4.57 1.07
CA ARG A 77 -5.45 -5.57 0.21
C ARG A 77 -6.93 -5.26 -0.01
N TRP A 78 -7.62 -4.81 1.04
CA TRP A 78 -9.00 -4.39 0.92
C TRP A 78 -9.15 -3.16 0.04
N LEU A 79 -8.32 -2.14 0.25
CA LEU A 79 -8.30 -0.93 -0.57
C LEU A 79 -8.01 -1.25 -2.04
N LEU A 80 -7.01 -2.07 -2.31
CA LEU A 80 -6.71 -2.56 -3.65
C LEU A 80 -7.91 -3.29 -4.27
N GLY A 81 -8.56 -4.19 -3.52
CA GLY A 81 -9.70 -4.97 -4.01
C GLY A 81 -10.91 -4.10 -4.34
N ILE A 82 -11.23 -3.14 -3.48
CA ILE A 82 -12.36 -2.21 -3.68
C ILE A 82 -12.11 -1.34 -4.92
N ASN A 83 -10.95 -0.70 -5.02
CA ASN A 83 -10.64 0.19 -6.14
C ASN A 83 -10.51 -0.58 -7.47
N ALA A 84 -9.93 -1.78 -7.46
CA ALA A 84 -9.88 -2.62 -8.65
C ALA A 84 -11.28 -3.06 -9.12
N LEU A 85 -12.18 -3.36 -8.18
CA LEU A 85 -13.58 -3.69 -8.52
C LEU A 85 -14.33 -2.47 -9.08
N LEU A 86 -14.18 -1.31 -8.44
CA LEU A 86 -14.79 -0.06 -8.92
C LEU A 86 -14.29 0.30 -10.31
N PHE A 87 -12.98 0.20 -10.55
CA PHE A 87 -12.40 0.39 -11.87
C PHE A 87 -13.12 -0.45 -12.95
N VAL A 88 -13.30 -1.75 -12.70
CA VAL A 88 -13.94 -2.64 -13.67
C VAL A 88 -15.40 -2.28 -13.89
N VAL A 89 -16.13 -2.01 -12.81
CA VAL A 89 -17.58 -1.67 -12.87
C VAL A 89 -17.78 -0.34 -13.60
N GLU A 90 -17.06 0.69 -13.21
CA GLU A 90 -17.20 2.05 -13.78
C GLU A 90 -16.69 2.11 -15.22
N MET A 91 -15.58 1.44 -15.53
CA MET A 91 -15.08 1.37 -16.90
C MET A 91 -16.11 0.69 -17.82
N THR A 92 -16.68 -0.44 -17.38
CA THR A 92 -17.69 -1.17 -18.14
C THR A 92 -18.94 -0.32 -18.34
N ALA A 93 -19.44 0.29 -17.26
CA ALA A 93 -20.60 1.16 -17.32
C ALA A 93 -20.37 2.42 -18.15
N GLY A 94 -19.17 3.01 -18.04
CA GLY A 94 -18.76 4.17 -18.81
C GLY A 94 -18.70 3.90 -20.32
N LEU A 95 -18.21 2.71 -20.70
CA LEU A 95 -18.20 2.29 -22.11
C LEU A 95 -19.61 2.03 -22.65
N ILE A 96 -20.48 1.37 -21.87
CA ILE A 96 -21.87 1.09 -22.23
C ILE A 96 -22.67 2.38 -22.34
N ALA A 97 -22.61 3.25 -21.33
CA ALA A 97 -23.30 4.52 -21.28
C ALA A 97 -22.65 5.63 -22.14
N ARG A 98 -21.54 5.33 -22.82
CA ARG A 98 -20.74 6.31 -23.56
C ARG A 98 -20.37 7.54 -22.75
N SER A 99 -20.23 7.34 -21.43
CA SER A 99 -19.95 8.38 -20.45
C SER A 99 -18.44 8.48 -20.18
N THR A 100 -17.81 9.50 -20.74
CA THR A 100 -16.38 9.74 -20.45
C THR A 100 -16.15 10.22 -19.02
N GLY A 101 -17.20 10.69 -18.29
CA GLY A 101 -17.13 10.97 -16.84
C GLY A 101 -16.88 9.69 -16.04
N LEU A 102 -17.69 8.65 -16.30
CA LEU A 102 -17.48 7.34 -15.65
C LEU A 102 -16.15 6.70 -16.04
N ILE A 103 -15.72 6.88 -17.30
CA ILE A 103 -14.39 6.42 -17.74
C ILE A 103 -13.29 7.16 -16.98
N GLY A 104 -13.41 8.49 -16.79
CA GLY A 104 -12.47 9.29 -16.00
C GLY A 104 -12.40 8.82 -14.55
N GLU A 105 -13.54 8.63 -13.91
CA GLU A 105 -13.65 8.11 -12.53
C GLU A 105 -13.03 6.71 -12.40
N SER A 106 -13.28 5.84 -13.37
CA SER A 106 -12.67 4.51 -13.38
C SER A 106 -11.13 4.57 -13.46
N LEU A 107 -10.57 5.52 -14.22
CA LEU A 107 -9.11 5.70 -14.28
C LEU A 107 -8.52 6.18 -12.96
N ASP A 108 -9.28 6.96 -12.18
CA ASP A 108 -8.90 7.36 -10.83
C ASP A 108 -8.83 6.13 -9.89
N ASN A 109 -9.87 5.30 -9.88
CA ASN A 109 -9.87 4.04 -9.15
C ASN A 109 -8.74 3.09 -9.60
N PHE A 110 -8.36 3.11 -10.88
CA PHE A 110 -7.21 2.36 -11.38
C PHE A 110 -5.90 2.90 -10.81
N ALA A 111 -5.75 4.24 -10.74
CA ALA A 111 -4.58 4.88 -10.14
C ALA A 111 -4.44 4.50 -8.67
N ASP A 112 -5.52 4.58 -7.91
CA ASP A 112 -5.57 4.18 -6.51
C ASP A 112 -5.22 2.71 -6.32
N ALA A 113 -5.82 1.81 -7.10
CA ALA A 113 -5.49 0.40 -7.07
C ALA A 113 -4.00 0.16 -7.37
N ALA A 114 -3.43 0.87 -8.33
CA ALA A 114 -2.00 0.77 -8.65
C ALA A 114 -1.13 1.25 -7.47
N VAL A 115 -1.49 2.35 -6.81
CA VAL A 115 -0.78 2.86 -5.61
C VAL A 115 -0.84 1.84 -4.48
N TYR A 116 -2.03 1.30 -4.16
CA TYR A 116 -2.16 0.30 -3.10
C TYR A 116 -1.45 -1.01 -3.45
N GLY A 117 -1.48 -1.42 -4.71
CA GLY A 117 -0.74 -2.59 -5.20
C GLY A 117 0.78 -2.41 -5.07
N LEU A 118 1.29 -1.25 -5.44
CA LEU A 118 2.71 -0.90 -5.29
C LEU A 118 3.11 -0.78 -3.82
N ALA A 119 2.27 -0.18 -2.97
CA ALA A 119 2.49 -0.12 -1.53
C ALA A 119 2.55 -1.52 -0.92
N LEU A 120 1.58 -2.39 -1.27
CA LEU A 120 1.56 -3.77 -0.82
C LEU A 120 2.79 -4.57 -1.28
N TYR A 121 3.23 -4.36 -2.52
CA TYR A 121 4.46 -4.95 -3.05
C TYR A 121 5.69 -4.42 -2.30
N ALA A 122 5.71 -3.15 -1.92
CA ALA A 122 6.81 -2.53 -1.20
C ALA A 122 6.89 -2.94 0.27
N VAL A 123 5.79 -3.41 0.88
CA VAL A 123 5.77 -3.94 2.26
C VAL A 123 6.79 -5.07 2.38
N GLY A 124 7.75 -4.92 3.28
CA GLY A 124 8.83 -5.91 3.50
C GLY A 124 10.02 -5.81 2.54
N HIS A 125 10.01 -4.89 1.58
CA HIS A 125 11.14 -4.62 0.69
C HIS A 125 12.04 -3.48 1.22
N SER A 126 13.21 -3.30 0.60
CA SER A 126 14.14 -2.24 0.98
C SER A 126 13.56 -0.84 0.74
N VAL A 127 14.01 0.16 1.51
CA VAL A 127 13.63 1.58 1.34
C VAL A 127 13.78 2.05 -0.11
N LYS A 128 14.84 1.61 -0.79
CA LYS A 128 15.07 1.95 -2.20
C LYS A 128 13.95 1.44 -3.11
N MET A 129 13.39 0.27 -2.82
CA MET A 129 12.23 -0.28 -3.56
C MET A 129 10.95 0.50 -3.24
N GLN A 130 10.75 0.87 -1.97
CA GLN A 130 9.60 1.69 -1.56
C GLN A 130 9.63 3.06 -2.25
N VAL A 131 10.77 3.73 -2.27
CA VAL A 131 10.94 5.02 -2.96
C VAL A 131 10.69 4.87 -4.47
N ARG A 132 11.17 3.80 -5.11
CA ARG A 132 10.90 3.55 -6.53
C ARG A 132 9.41 3.30 -6.80
N ALA A 133 8.75 2.53 -5.95
CA ALA A 133 7.32 2.28 -6.05
C ALA A 133 6.52 3.59 -5.91
N ALA A 134 6.86 4.44 -4.95
CA ALA A 134 6.23 5.75 -4.77
C ALA A 134 6.44 6.67 -5.98
N HIS A 135 7.64 6.72 -6.55
CA HIS A 135 7.89 7.50 -7.77
C HIS A 135 7.10 6.97 -8.96
N LEU A 136 7.03 5.65 -9.13
CA LEU A 136 6.26 5.04 -10.22
C LEU A 136 4.76 5.34 -10.07
N ALA A 137 4.23 5.25 -8.86
CA ALA A 137 2.85 5.62 -8.55
C ALA A 137 2.57 7.10 -8.88
N GLY A 138 3.43 8.01 -8.44
CA GLY A 138 3.31 9.44 -8.73
C GLY A 138 3.38 9.77 -10.23
N VAL A 139 4.26 9.11 -10.97
CA VAL A 139 4.33 9.27 -12.44
C VAL A 139 3.05 8.76 -13.11
N LEU A 140 2.54 7.61 -12.68
CA LEU A 140 1.29 7.05 -13.20
C LEU A 140 0.11 8.02 -12.96
N GLN A 141 -0.03 8.52 -11.73
CA GLN A 141 -1.06 9.52 -11.39
C GLN A 141 -0.95 10.77 -12.23
N LEU A 142 0.26 11.29 -12.44
CA LEU A 142 0.47 12.48 -13.28
C LEU A 142 0.03 12.24 -14.73
N ILE A 143 0.35 11.08 -15.30
CA ILE A 143 -0.08 10.71 -16.65
C ILE A 143 -1.61 10.63 -16.75
N LEU A 144 -2.25 10.01 -15.77
CA LEU A 144 -3.71 9.89 -15.71
C LEU A 144 -4.38 11.27 -15.53
N ALA A 145 -3.85 12.12 -14.65
CA ALA A 145 -4.37 13.48 -14.44
C ALA A 145 -4.28 14.33 -15.72
N VAL A 146 -3.18 14.24 -16.46
CA VAL A 146 -3.06 14.90 -17.77
C VAL A 146 -4.07 14.34 -18.75
N GLY A 147 -4.28 13.03 -18.79
CA GLY A 147 -5.29 12.39 -19.64
C GLY A 147 -6.70 12.89 -19.35
N VAL A 148 -7.09 12.96 -18.07
CA VAL A 148 -8.38 13.52 -17.64
C VAL A 148 -8.52 14.99 -18.03
N LEU A 149 -7.47 15.79 -17.84
CA LEU A 149 -7.47 17.21 -18.23
C LEU A 149 -7.72 17.39 -19.73
N VAL A 150 -7.03 16.60 -20.56
CA VAL A 150 -7.22 16.61 -22.03
C VAL A 150 -8.65 16.25 -22.38
N GLU A 151 -9.23 15.25 -21.73
CA GLU A 151 -10.63 14.84 -21.96
C GLU A 151 -11.63 15.93 -21.53
N VAL A 152 -11.40 16.60 -20.41
CA VAL A 152 -12.23 17.75 -19.97
C VAL A 152 -12.19 18.88 -20.99
N VAL A 153 -11.00 19.23 -21.51
CA VAL A 153 -10.83 20.26 -22.54
C VAL A 153 -11.55 19.82 -23.84
N ARG A 154 -11.40 18.57 -24.24
CA ARG A 154 -12.08 18.01 -25.42
C ARG A 154 -13.58 18.14 -25.32
N ARG A 155 -14.17 17.81 -24.17
CA ARG A 155 -15.62 17.95 -23.92
C ARG A 155 -16.09 19.39 -23.93
N PHE A 156 -15.31 20.27 -23.33
CA PHE A 156 -15.62 21.70 -23.32
C PHE A 156 -15.70 22.26 -24.75
N VAL A 157 -14.82 21.81 -25.64
CA VAL A 157 -14.74 22.30 -27.02
C VAL A 157 -15.81 21.62 -27.93
N PHE A 158 -15.98 20.29 -27.81
CA PHE A 158 -16.80 19.51 -28.72
C PHE A 158 -18.18 19.13 -28.17
N GLY A 159 -18.44 19.45 -26.88
CA GLY A 159 -19.67 19.06 -26.18
C GLY A 159 -19.66 17.59 -25.76
N SER A 160 -20.62 17.21 -24.93
CA SER A 160 -20.90 15.84 -24.54
C SER A 160 -22.36 15.67 -24.15
N GLU A 161 -22.98 14.55 -24.51
CA GLU A 161 -24.34 14.18 -24.10
C GLU A 161 -24.27 12.97 -23.16
N PRO A 162 -24.06 13.18 -21.84
CA PRO A 162 -23.96 12.09 -20.90
C PRO A 162 -25.31 11.54 -20.47
N GLU A 163 -25.39 10.25 -20.24
CA GLU A 163 -26.52 9.56 -19.61
C GLU A 163 -26.57 9.87 -18.10
N SER A 164 -27.20 10.98 -17.73
CA SER A 164 -27.18 11.58 -16.39
C SER A 164 -27.62 10.62 -15.28
N LEU A 165 -28.63 9.80 -15.51
CA LEU A 165 -29.21 8.92 -14.50
C LEU A 165 -28.24 7.78 -14.13
N VAL A 166 -27.61 7.16 -15.12
CA VAL A 166 -26.61 6.11 -14.92
C VAL A 166 -25.38 6.66 -14.20
N MET A 167 -24.92 7.84 -14.64
CA MET A 167 -23.81 8.53 -13.98
C MET A 167 -24.08 8.82 -12.51
N MET A 168 -25.25 9.37 -12.17
CA MET A 168 -25.62 9.67 -10.79
C MET A 168 -25.69 8.41 -9.91
N ALA A 169 -26.26 7.32 -10.41
CA ALA A 169 -26.37 6.07 -9.67
C ALA A 169 -24.97 5.48 -9.36
N ILE A 170 -24.08 5.46 -10.34
CA ILE A 170 -22.73 4.89 -10.19
C ILE A 170 -21.87 5.81 -9.32
N ALA A 171 -21.91 7.14 -9.54
CA ALA A 171 -21.19 8.10 -8.70
C ALA A 171 -21.62 8.02 -7.22
N PHE A 172 -22.89 7.73 -6.94
CA PHE A 172 -23.36 7.51 -5.57
C PHE A 172 -22.76 6.25 -4.94
N VAL A 173 -22.66 5.14 -5.70
CA VAL A 173 -22.01 3.91 -5.24
C VAL A 173 -20.51 4.14 -5.00
N ALA A 174 -19.85 4.83 -5.94
CA ALA A 174 -18.43 5.19 -5.81
C ALA A 174 -18.17 6.07 -4.59
N LEU A 175 -19.03 7.06 -4.33
CA LEU A 175 -18.94 7.92 -3.15
C LEU A 175 -19.00 7.10 -1.85
N ILE A 176 -19.89 6.13 -1.75
CA ILE A 176 -19.99 5.24 -0.58
C ILE A 176 -18.72 4.41 -0.43
N ALA A 177 -18.21 3.84 -1.53
CA ALA A 177 -17.03 3.01 -1.52
C ALA A 177 -15.79 3.83 -1.13
N ASN A 178 -15.57 5.00 -1.73
CA ASN A 178 -14.45 5.88 -1.43
C ASN A 178 -14.50 6.41 0.01
N THR A 179 -15.70 6.76 0.50
CA THR A 179 -15.88 7.12 1.91
C THR A 179 -15.53 5.95 2.84
N SER A 180 -15.90 4.73 2.47
CA SER A 180 -15.53 3.53 3.23
C SER A 180 -14.02 3.28 3.23
N CYS A 181 -13.35 3.51 2.10
CA CYS A 181 -11.89 3.45 2.00
C CYS A 181 -11.22 4.50 2.90
N LEU A 182 -11.72 5.74 2.89
CA LEU A 182 -11.21 6.81 3.76
C LEU A 182 -11.38 6.47 5.24
N LEU A 183 -12.53 5.92 5.64
CA LEU A 183 -12.76 5.47 7.02
C LEU A 183 -11.84 4.31 7.40
N LEU A 184 -11.56 3.37 6.49
CA LEU A 184 -10.59 2.30 6.72
C LEU A 184 -9.18 2.84 6.93
N ILE A 185 -8.74 3.78 6.12
CA ILE A 185 -7.43 4.43 6.25
C ILE A 185 -7.36 5.21 7.57
N SER A 186 -8.37 6.03 7.87
CA SER A 186 -8.39 6.88 9.07
C SER A 186 -8.32 6.06 10.36
N LYS A 187 -8.97 4.90 10.39
CA LYS A 187 -8.93 4.00 11.55
C LYS A 187 -7.55 3.38 11.80
N HIS A 188 -6.70 3.33 10.77
CA HIS A 188 -5.39 2.67 10.84
C HIS A 188 -4.21 3.65 10.76
N ARG A 189 -4.47 4.97 10.77
CA ARG A 189 -3.44 6.04 10.65
C ARG A 189 -2.37 5.98 11.75
N GLU A 190 -2.69 5.46 12.92
CA GLU A 190 -1.77 5.44 14.06
C GLU A 190 -0.71 4.33 13.99
N GLY A 191 -0.80 3.41 13.01
CA GLY A 191 0.01 2.19 12.98
C GLY A 191 1.06 2.06 11.87
N GLY A 192 1.00 2.81 10.77
CA GLY A 192 1.86 2.53 9.62
C GLY A 192 2.26 3.73 8.78
N CYS A 193 3.55 3.82 8.46
CA CYS A 193 4.13 4.90 7.63
C CYS A 193 3.64 4.87 6.17
N LEU A 194 3.27 3.70 5.65
CA LEU A 194 2.84 3.52 4.25
C LEU A 194 1.41 4.01 3.99
N LEU A 195 0.51 3.87 4.98
CA LEU A 195 -0.85 4.40 4.88
C LEU A 195 -0.86 5.93 4.93
N TYR A 196 0.09 6.53 5.62
CA TYR A 196 0.21 8.00 5.71
C TYR A 196 0.67 8.63 4.39
N THR A 197 1.50 7.95 3.60
CA THR A 197 1.96 8.45 2.31
C THR A 197 0.91 8.34 1.20
N SER A 198 -0.05 7.42 1.31
CA SER A 198 -1.15 7.30 0.35
C SER A 198 -2.23 8.39 0.51
N ASP A 199 -2.34 8.98 1.70
CA ASP A 199 -3.32 10.04 2.00
C ASP A 199 -2.80 11.44 1.60
N ALA A 200 -1.55 11.55 1.20
CA ALA A 200 -0.89 12.80 0.79
C ALA A 200 -0.72 12.95 -0.74
N ALA A 201 -1.17 11.96 -1.50
CA ALA A 201 -1.12 11.94 -2.96
C ALA A 201 -2.48 12.28 -3.55
#